data_200f3d2391dc008705ce1b4443b19099
#
_entry.id   200f3d2391dc008705ce1b4443b19099
#
_cell.length_a   1.000
_cell.length_b   1.000
_cell.length_c   1.000
_cell.angle_alpha   90.00
_cell.angle_beta   90.00
_cell.angle_gamma   90.00
#
_symmetry.space_group_name_H-M   'P 1'
#
loop_
_entity.id
_entity.type
_entity.pdbx_description
1 polymer ?
#
loop_
_entity_poly.entity_id
_entity_poly.type
_entity_poly.pdbx_seq_one_letter_code
_entity_poly.pdbx_strand_id
1 'polypeptide(L)'
;MTQTFSTNTGWTTALEQQRQDVFYYHSAWLKLITQLYGYTVIPLTTTNNAGEVSGYLPLCLMQSPLTGRRLVSLPFSDHCPLLAESEQDADNLVKQAIALAYQQKARYLELRTGVNHALAERSDMIQGDLYVRWTMPLTSDPDTLWSQLRKPVQHQIKKSRKLGVEIRMAESHEDVNRYYQLHLQTRSKKHGMPAQPQRYFLDAWDAFAAHDMMQVLLAEHEGHIIAGMVLFAAGKTVRYAYGASDEQYLHLAPNNLLMWTAMTWGCTHGYQELDMGRTASDNEGLMEFKRRWGATQAPLPYYYYPQMDGLAATSEQSRKFRLLTACWRKLPLQVAGPLGGQLYRHLG
;
A
#
# COMPACT_ATOMS: atom_id res chain seq x y z
N MET A 1 24.37 -14.03 0.53
CA MET A 1 24.68 -13.75 -0.89
C MET A 1 23.70 -12.66 -1.35
N THR A 2 24.19 -11.46 -1.47
CA THR A 2 23.42 -10.29 -1.95
C THR A 2 23.28 -10.47 -3.45
N GLN A 3 22.09 -10.88 -3.94
CA GLN A 3 21.79 -10.82 -5.36
C GLN A 3 21.73 -9.34 -5.76
N THR A 4 22.78 -8.90 -6.43
CA THR A 4 22.77 -7.63 -7.17
C THR A 4 21.68 -7.73 -8.23
N PHE A 5 20.68 -6.87 -8.14
CA PHE A 5 19.72 -6.67 -9.21
C PHE A 5 20.50 -6.18 -10.44
N SER A 6 20.75 -7.07 -11.38
CA SER A 6 21.43 -6.74 -12.64
C SER A 6 20.54 -5.75 -13.42
N THR A 7 21.06 -4.58 -13.69
CA THR A 7 20.41 -3.53 -14.47
C THR A 7 20.52 -3.75 -15.98
N ASN A 8 20.92 -4.91 -16.43
CA ASN A 8 21.26 -5.14 -17.84
C ASN A 8 20.74 -6.48 -18.40
N THR A 9 19.42 -6.71 -18.27
CA THR A 9 18.75 -7.76 -19.03
C THR A 9 17.70 -7.06 -19.89
N GLY A 10 17.72 -7.34 -21.21
CA GLY A 10 16.77 -6.79 -22.15
C GLY A 10 15.34 -7.14 -21.78
N TRP A 11 14.67 -6.23 -21.16
CA TRP A 11 13.23 -6.25 -20.94
C TRP A 11 12.55 -5.81 -22.23
N THR A 12 11.41 -6.38 -22.55
CA THR A 12 10.59 -5.79 -23.60
C THR A 12 10.15 -4.39 -23.18
N THR A 13 10.04 -3.48 -24.11
CA THR A 13 9.67 -2.07 -23.81
C THR A 13 8.32 -1.99 -23.09
N ALA A 14 7.36 -2.82 -23.50
CA ALA A 14 6.02 -2.83 -22.88
C ALA A 14 6.06 -3.30 -21.43
N LEU A 15 6.80 -4.35 -21.14
CA LEU A 15 6.89 -4.91 -19.79
C LEU A 15 7.66 -3.96 -18.84
N GLU A 16 8.73 -3.33 -19.32
CA GLU A 16 9.51 -2.35 -18.55
C GLU A 16 8.65 -1.15 -18.19
N GLN A 17 7.82 -0.63 -19.13
CA GLN A 17 6.90 0.44 -18.83
C GLN A 17 5.87 0.03 -17.78
N GLN A 18 5.26 -1.14 -17.93
CA GLN A 18 4.31 -1.65 -16.93
C GLN A 18 4.96 -1.83 -15.55
N ARG A 19 6.21 -2.29 -15.50
CA ARG A 19 6.96 -2.45 -14.26
C ARG A 19 7.21 -1.11 -13.56
N GLN A 20 7.55 -0.07 -14.32
CA GLN A 20 7.77 1.28 -13.80
C GLN A 20 6.48 1.92 -13.28
N ASP A 21 5.33 1.57 -13.84
CA ASP A 21 4.02 2.06 -13.39
C ASP A 21 3.58 1.47 -12.04
N VAL A 22 4.24 0.39 -11.57
CA VAL A 22 3.95 -0.24 -10.27
C VAL A 22 4.95 0.24 -9.22
N PHE A 23 4.56 1.13 -8.32
CA PHE A 23 5.40 1.68 -7.26
C PHE A 23 6.19 0.59 -6.50
N TYR A 24 5.52 -0.50 -6.13
CA TYR A 24 6.12 -1.58 -5.35
C TYR A 24 7.18 -2.40 -6.10
N TYR A 25 7.26 -2.24 -7.44
CA TYR A 25 8.28 -2.91 -8.27
C TYR A 25 9.54 -2.07 -8.47
N HIS A 26 9.53 -0.84 -7.96
CA HIS A 26 10.71 0.00 -8.00
C HIS A 26 11.84 -0.60 -7.16
N SER A 27 13.07 -0.58 -7.69
CA SER A 27 14.24 -1.19 -7.04
C SER A 27 14.51 -0.63 -5.63
N ALA A 28 14.27 0.66 -5.42
CA ALA A 28 14.42 1.29 -4.11
C ALA A 28 13.39 0.73 -3.09
N TRP A 29 12.15 0.40 -3.51
CA TRP A 29 11.18 -0.26 -2.63
C TRP A 29 11.64 -1.65 -2.24
N LEU A 30 12.10 -2.46 -3.21
CA LEU A 30 12.59 -3.81 -2.95
C LEU A 30 13.80 -3.79 -2.01
N LYS A 31 14.69 -2.80 -2.20
CA LYS A 31 15.83 -2.57 -1.31
C LYS A 31 15.38 -2.17 0.10
N LEU A 32 14.42 -1.25 0.21
CA LEU A 32 13.87 -0.78 1.48
C LEU A 32 13.33 -1.95 2.33
N ILE A 33 12.43 -2.76 1.77
CA ILE A 33 11.83 -3.89 2.51
C ILE A 33 12.84 -4.97 2.87
N THR A 34 13.84 -5.19 2.01
CA THR A 34 14.94 -6.13 2.27
C THR A 34 15.81 -5.64 3.42
N GLN A 35 16.22 -4.37 3.42
CA GLN A 35 17.12 -3.82 4.44
C GLN A 35 16.43 -3.64 5.79
N LEU A 36 15.18 -3.14 5.76
CA LEU A 36 14.45 -2.82 7.00
C LEU A 36 13.93 -4.06 7.73
N TYR A 37 13.44 -5.05 6.98
CA TYR A 37 12.77 -6.21 7.57
C TYR A 37 13.56 -7.53 7.44
N GLY A 38 14.65 -7.53 6.67
CA GLY A 38 15.47 -8.72 6.42
C GLY A 38 14.77 -9.73 5.51
N TYR A 39 13.85 -9.29 4.66
CA TYR A 39 13.14 -10.17 3.73
C TYR A 39 14.04 -10.56 2.55
N THR A 40 13.77 -11.73 1.97
CA THR A 40 14.40 -12.16 0.73
C THR A 40 13.40 -11.95 -0.42
N VAL A 41 13.70 -11.00 -1.30
CA VAL A 41 12.93 -10.79 -2.52
C VAL A 41 13.50 -11.70 -3.63
N ILE A 42 12.63 -12.46 -4.27
CA ILE A 42 12.97 -13.41 -5.33
C ILE A 42 12.20 -13.01 -6.58
N PRO A 43 12.84 -12.38 -7.57
CA PRO A 43 12.21 -12.04 -8.83
C PRO A 43 12.03 -13.31 -9.68
N LEU A 44 10.80 -13.59 -10.09
CA LEU A 44 10.53 -14.61 -11.10
C LEU A 44 10.37 -13.90 -12.45
N THR A 45 10.95 -14.49 -13.50
CA THR A 45 10.88 -13.95 -14.86
C THR A 45 10.63 -15.05 -15.87
N THR A 46 9.99 -14.70 -16.98
CA THR A 46 9.98 -15.48 -18.22
C THR A 46 10.68 -14.69 -19.33
N THR A 47 11.10 -15.38 -20.38
CA THR A 47 11.75 -14.74 -21.52
C THR A 47 11.07 -15.16 -22.82
N ASN A 48 11.00 -14.23 -23.77
CA ASN A 48 10.52 -14.51 -25.11
C ASN A 48 11.60 -15.20 -25.98
N ASN A 49 11.28 -15.52 -27.23
CA ASN A 49 12.19 -16.19 -28.16
C ASN A 49 13.44 -15.35 -28.51
N ALA A 50 13.41 -14.04 -28.28
CA ALA A 50 14.57 -13.15 -28.47
C ALA A 50 15.47 -13.10 -27.22
N GLY A 51 15.09 -13.78 -26.14
CA GLY A 51 15.82 -13.77 -24.87
C GLY A 51 15.52 -12.53 -24.00
N GLU A 52 14.53 -11.72 -24.35
CA GLU A 52 14.11 -10.58 -23.56
C GLU A 52 13.10 -11.02 -22.49
N VAL A 53 13.10 -10.33 -21.34
CA VAL A 53 12.15 -10.59 -20.27
C VAL A 53 10.73 -10.19 -20.72
N SER A 54 9.85 -11.17 -20.79
CA SER A 54 8.45 -11.06 -21.23
C SER A 54 7.44 -11.29 -20.11
N GLY A 55 7.90 -11.63 -18.90
CA GLY A 55 7.05 -11.76 -17.73
C GLY A 55 7.81 -11.51 -16.42
N TYR A 56 7.11 -11.00 -15.42
CA TYR A 56 7.68 -10.62 -14.12
C TYR A 56 6.72 -10.81 -12.96
N LEU A 57 7.18 -11.49 -11.93
CA LEU A 57 6.46 -11.69 -10.67
C LEU A 57 7.45 -11.70 -9.50
N PRO A 58 7.67 -10.58 -8.81
CA PRO A 58 8.52 -10.58 -7.63
C PRO A 58 7.78 -11.17 -6.44
N LEU A 59 8.41 -12.11 -5.76
CA LEU A 59 7.92 -12.73 -4.55
C LEU A 59 8.85 -12.44 -3.38
N CYS A 60 8.28 -12.43 -2.18
CA CYS A 60 9.01 -12.22 -0.95
C CYS A 60 8.88 -13.46 -0.06
N LEU A 61 10.03 -14.04 0.30
CA LEU A 61 10.08 -15.11 1.29
C LEU A 61 10.10 -14.49 2.69
N MET A 62 9.03 -14.73 3.43
CA MET A 62 8.89 -14.29 4.82
C MET A 62 9.09 -15.47 5.77
N GLN A 63 9.94 -15.27 6.77
CA GLN A 63 10.17 -16.25 7.83
C GLN A 63 9.83 -15.61 9.18
N SER A 64 8.87 -16.18 9.86
CA SER A 64 8.40 -15.65 11.14
C SER A 64 8.19 -16.78 12.16
N PRO A 65 8.69 -16.63 13.40
CA PRO A 65 8.36 -17.55 14.47
C PRO A 65 6.87 -17.59 14.79
N LEU A 66 6.13 -16.50 14.46
CA LEU A 66 4.70 -16.37 14.77
C LEU A 66 3.81 -16.94 13.67
N THR A 67 4.18 -16.75 12.40
CA THR A 67 3.34 -17.09 11.24
C THR A 67 3.93 -18.18 10.34
N GLY A 68 5.13 -18.66 10.67
CA GLY A 68 5.84 -19.67 9.88
C GLY A 68 6.53 -19.09 8.65
N ARG A 69 6.88 -19.97 7.71
CA ARG A 69 7.49 -19.62 6.43
C ARG A 69 6.39 -19.50 5.38
N ARG A 70 6.36 -18.39 4.67
CA ARG A 70 5.39 -18.10 3.62
C ARG A 70 6.03 -17.35 2.47
N LEU A 71 5.53 -17.58 1.28
CA LEU A 71 5.92 -16.87 0.07
C LEU A 71 4.75 -15.97 -0.34
N VAL A 72 5.01 -14.67 -0.45
CA VAL A 72 3.95 -13.69 -0.71
C VAL A 72 4.38 -12.76 -1.85
N SER A 73 3.42 -12.20 -2.58
CA SER A 73 3.64 -10.96 -3.31
C SER A 73 4.19 -9.93 -2.34
N LEU A 74 4.79 -8.86 -2.81
CA LEU A 74 5.54 -7.96 -1.95
C LEU A 74 4.76 -7.54 -0.70
N PRO A 75 5.32 -7.73 0.51
CA PRO A 75 4.66 -7.34 1.75
C PRO A 75 4.45 -5.83 1.79
N PHE A 76 3.43 -5.38 2.54
CA PHE A 76 3.02 -3.98 2.68
C PHE A 76 2.52 -3.32 1.39
N SER A 77 2.29 -4.13 0.35
CA SER A 77 1.60 -3.72 -0.87
C SER A 77 0.17 -4.24 -0.87
N ASP A 78 -0.73 -3.51 -1.51
CA ASP A 78 -2.11 -3.96 -1.67
C ASP A 78 -2.31 -4.69 -3.00
N HIS A 79 -1.56 -4.29 -4.03
CA HIS A 79 -1.69 -4.79 -5.39
C HIS A 79 -0.30 -4.95 -6.01
N CYS A 80 0.02 -6.15 -6.41
CA CYS A 80 1.25 -6.55 -7.09
C CYS A 80 0.88 -7.37 -8.33
N PRO A 81 0.55 -6.72 -9.46
CA PRO A 81 0.08 -7.41 -10.65
C PRO A 81 1.14 -8.39 -11.17
N LEU A 82 0.70 -9.56 -11.60
CA LEU A 82 1.54 -10.43 -12.43
C LEU A 82 1.67 -9.76 -13.79
N LEU A 83 2.88 -9.38 -14.19
CA LEU A 83 3.15 -8.78 -15.49
C LEU A 83 3.55 -9.89 -16.47
N ALA A 84 2.88 -9.99 -17.60
CA ALA A 84 3.17 -10.99 -18.64
C ALA A 84 2.64 -10.51 -19.98
N GLU A 85 3.41 -10.75 -21.05
CA GLU A 85 3.01 -10.39 -22.41
C GLU A 85 2.10 -11.44 -23.06
N SER A 86 2.10 -12.67 -22.49
CA SER A 86 1.27 -13.77 -22.97
C SER A 86 0.67 -14.57 -21.81
N GLU A 87 -0.43 -15.28 -22.07
CA GLU A 87 -1.01 -16.23 -21.10
C GLU A 87 -0.01 -17.35 -20.74
N GLN A 88 0.82 -17.76 -21.69
CA GLN A 88 1.86 -18.76 -21.45
C GLN A 88 2.92 -18.25 -20.47
N ASP A 89 3.33 -16.98 -20.57
CA ASP A 89 4.26 -16.35 -19.61
C ASP A 89 3.62 -16.28 -18.23
N ALA A 90 2.36 -15.88 -18.15
CA ALA A 90 1.61 -15.83 -16.90
C ALA A 90 1.54 -17.22 -16.23
N ASP A 91 1.17 -18.26 -16.98
CA ASP A 91 1.09 -19.64 -16.46
C ASP A 91 2.47 -20.16 -16.03
N ASN A 92 3.52 -19.87 -16.80
CA ASN A 92 4.89 -20.24 -16.45
C ASN A 92 5.34 -19.56 -15.15
N LEU A 93 5.04 -18.28 -14.95
CA LEU A 93 5.34 -17.56 -13.70
C LEU A 93 4.62 -18.18 -12.50
N VAL A 94 3.35 -18.53 -12.65
CA VAL A 94 2.58 -19.20 -11.59
C VAL A 94 3.16 -20.57 -11.25
N LYS A 95 3.53 -21.36 -12.26
CA LYS A 95 4.21 -22.68 -12.05
C LYS A 95 5.53 -22.50 -11.31
N GLN A 96 6.35 -21.50 -11.70
CA GLN A 96 7.59 -21.17 -11.00
C GLN A 96 7.34 -20.76 -9.55
N ALA A 97 6.30 -19.95 -9.28
CA ALA A 97 5.94 -19.53 -7.94
C ALA A 97 5.53 -20.71 -7.05
N ILE A 98 4.74 -21.64 -7.57
CA ILE A 98 4.35 -22.87 -6.86
C ILE A 98 5.58 -23.77 -6.60
N ALA A 99 6.42 -23.99 -7.59
CA ALA A 99 7.65 -24.76 -7.44
C ALA A 99 8.58 -24.14 -6.38
N LEU A 100 8.71 -22.81 -6.39
CA LEU A 100 9.48 -22.07 -5.39
C LEU A 100 8.88 -22.23 -3.98
N ALA A 101 7.54 -22.20 -3.84
CA ALA A 101 6.88 -22.40 -2.55
C ALA A 101 7.21 -23.78 -1.97
N TYR A 102 7.21 -24.84 -2.79
CA TYR A 102 7.65 -26.18 -2.38
C TYR A 102 9.13 -26.21 -1.99
N GLN A 103 10.01 -25.67 -2.84
CA GLN A 103 11.46 -25.65 -2.59
C GLN A 103 11.78 -24.93 -1.29
N GLN A 104 11.11 -23.82 -1.03
CA GLN A 104 11.30 -23.02 0.19
C GLN A 104 10.54 -23.61 1.40
N LYS A 105 9.80 -24.69 1.25
CA LYS A 105 8.94 -25.28 2.29
C LYS A 105 8.01 -24.21 2.91
N ALA A 106 7.46 -23.35 2.04
CA ALA A 106 6.51 -22.34 2.46
C ALA A 106 5.17 -23.02 2.84
N ARG A 107 4.57 -22.57 3.93
CA ARG A 107 3.25 -23.04 4.35
C ARG A 107 2.18 -22.69 3.33
N TYR A 108 2.32 -21.54 2.69
CA TYR A 108 1.46 -21.10 1.59
C TYR A 108 2.18 -20.07 0.72
N LEU A 109 1.67 -19.94 -0.51
CA LEU A 109 1.94 -18.86 -1.44
C LEU A 109 0.71 -17.92 -1.45
N GLU A 110 0.94 -16.61 -1.41
CA GLU A 110 -0.08 -15.57 -1.53
C GLU A 110 0.26 -14.63 -2.68
N LEU A 111 -0.61 -14.54 -3.66
CA LEU A 111 -0.47 -13.67 -4.83
C LEU A 111 -1.51 -12.53 -4.77
N ARG A 112 -1.04 -11.29 -4.72
CA ARG A 112 -1.85 -10.05 -4.63
C ARG A 112 -2.01 -9.41 -6.00
N THR A 113 -2.38 -10.22 -6.99
CA THR A 113 -2.36 -9.79 -8.40
C THR A 113 -3.59 -9.02 -8.85
N GLY A 114 -4.64 -8.97 -8.04
CA GLY A 114 -5.95 -8.53 -8.49
C GLY A 114 -6.60 -9.54 -9.45
N VAL A 115 -7.62 -9.11 -10.20
CA VAL A 115 -8.31 -9.99 -11.15
C VAL A 115 -7.32 -10.51 -12.19
N ASN A 116 -7.20 -11.84 -12.27
CA ASN A 116 -6.34 -12.54 -13.22
C ASN A 116 -7.02 -13.85 -13.65
N HIS A 117 -7.38 -13.94 -14.92
CA HIS A 117 -8.14 -15.10 -15.46
C HIS A 117 -7.35 -16.39 -15.33
N ALA A 118 -6.07 -16.39 -15.63
CA ALA A 118 -5.24 -17.59 -15.55
C ALA A 118 -5.13 -18.15 -14.11
N LEU A 119 -5.22 -17.29 -13.10
CA LEU A 119 -5.25 -17.69 -11.69
C LEU A 119 -6.66 -18.13 -11.23
N ALA A 120 -7.70 -17.44 -11.72
CA ALA A 120 -9.08 -17.71 -11.32
C ALA A 120 -9.57 -19.11 -11.81
N GLU A 121 -9.05 -19.60 -12.93
CA GLU A 121 -9.40 -20.89 -13.50
C GLU A 121 -8.65 -22.08 -12.86
N ARG A 122 -7.69 -21.83 -11.98
CA ARG A 122 -6.89 -22.89 -11.35
C ARG A 122 -7.63 -23.56 -10.20
N SER A 123 -7.79 -24.87 -10.32
CA SER A 123 -8.42 -25.70 -9.27
C SER A 123 -7.53 -25.99 -8.06
N ASP A 124 -6.21 -25.73 -8.16
CA ASP A 124 -5.23 -25.94 -7.09
C ASP A 124 -5.00 -24.70 -6.22
N MET A 125 -5.69 -23.58 -6.53
CA MET A 125 -5.61 -22.33 -5.79
C MET A 125 -6.99 -21.93 -5.22
N ILE A 126 -6.97 -21.16 -4.13
CA ILE A 126 -8.15 -20.49 -3.61
C ILE A 126 -8.10 -19.01 -3.98
N GLN A 127 -9.18 -18.49 -4.53
CA GLN A 127 -9.43 -17.07 -4.66
C GLN A 127 -10.09 -16.55 -3.37
N GLY A 128 -9.48 -15.52 -2.77
CA GLY A 128 -10.05 -14.80 -1.63
C GLY A 128 -10.60 -13.44 -2.08
N ASP A 129 -11.85 -13.17 -1.74
CA ASP A 129 -12.61 -11.98 -2.16
C ASP A 129 -12.78 -10.95 -1.02
N LEU A 130 -11.86 -10.98 -0.06
CA LEU A 130 -11.93 -10.11 1.13
C LEU A 130 -11.75 -8.63 0.78
N TYR A 131 -11.08 -8.29 -0.30
CA TYR A 131 -10.68 -6.92 -0.57
C TYR A 131 -11.28 -6.36 -1.87
N VAL A 132 -11.54 -5.05 -1.84
CA VAL A 132 -11.81 -4.23 -3.01
C VAL A 132 -10.76 -3.10 -3.09
N ARG A 133 -10.35 -2.74 -4.31
CA ARG A 133 -9.51 -1.57 -4.60
C ARG A 133 -10.38 -0.38 -4.94
N TRP A 134 -9.98 0.79 -4.49
CA TRP A 134 -10.68 2.04 -4.76
C TRP A 134 -9.81 2.98 -5.54
N THR A 135 -10.29 3.43 -6.69
CA THR A 135 -9.60 4.42 -7.51
C THR A 135 -10.55 5.52 -7.97
N MET A 136 -9.99 6.66 -8.29
CA MET A 136 -10.72 7.74 -8.94
C MET A 136 -9.86 8.38 -10.02
N PRO A 137 -10.45 8.76 -11.16
CA PRO A 137 -9.72 9.49 -12.18
C PRO A 137 -9.36 10.89 -11.70
N LEU A 138 -8.16 11.33 -12.05
CA LEU A 138 -7.72 12.70 -11.91
C LEU A 138 -7.79 13.39 -13.28
N THR A 139 -8.30 14.60 -13.32
CA THR A 139 -8.29 15.46 -14.52
C THR A 139 -7.07 16.36 -14.47
N SER A 140 -6.69 16.96 -15.59
CA SER A 140 -5.62 17.96 -15.62
C SER A 140 -6.03 19.32 -15.03
N ASP A 141 -7.34 19.49 -14.76
CA ASP A 141 -7.92 20.73 -14.26
C ASP A 141 -8.56 20.52 -12.86
N PRO A 142 -7.98 21.14 -11.82
CA PRO A 142 -8.55 21.07 -10.47
C PRO A 142 -9.97 21.63 -10.33
N ASP A 143 -10.36 22.62 -11.15
CA ASP A 143 -11.69 23.19 -11.07
C ASP A 143 -12.76 22.20 -11.57
N THR A 144 -12.42 21.43 -12.59
CA THR A 144 -13.24 20.31 -13.04
C THR A 144 -13.43 19.29 -11.93
N LEU A 145 -12.35 18.86 -11.25
CA LEU A 145 -12.45 17.95 -10.10
C LEU A 145 -13.29 18.55 -8.97
N TRP A 146 -13.11 19.84 -8.67
CA TRP A 146 -13.88 20.52 -7.66
C TRP A 146 -15.39 20.47 -7.95
N SER A 147 -15.77 20.71 -9.21
CA SER A 147 -17.17 20.69 -9.63
C SER A 147 -17.83 19.31 -9.47
N GLN A 148 -17.05 18.23 -9.59
CA GLN A 148 -17.50 16.84 -9.44
C GLN A 148 -17.63 16.39 -7.99
N LEU A 149 -17.00 17.09 -7.04
CA LEU A 149 -17.08 16.75 -5.62
C LEU A 149 -18.50 16.96 -5.09
N ARG A 150 -18.97 16.02 -4.27
CA ARG A 150 -20.24 16.18 -3.55
C ARG A 150 -20.24 17.42 -2.67
N LYS A 151 -21.33 18.16 -2.63
CA LYS A 151 -21.49 19.39 -1.83
C LYS A 151 -21.05 19.25 -0.36
N PRO A 152 -21.35 18.15 0.38
CA PRO A 152 -20.87 17.97 1.74
C PRO A 152 -19.33 17.92 1.84
N VAL A 153 -18.64 17.31 0.86
CA VAL A 153 -17.17 17.26 0.82
C VAL A 153 -16.62 18.66 0.58
N GLN A 154 -17.13 19.38 -0.41
CA GLN A 154 -16.76 20.79 -0.66
C GLN A 154 -16.96 21.66 0.59
N HIS A 155 -18.08 21.45 1.31
CA HIS A 155 -18.36 22.18 2.54
C HIS A 155 -17.30 21.91 3.63
N GLN A 156 -16.89 20.65 3.83
CA GLN A 156 -15.86 20.30 4.81
C GLN A 156 -14.50 20.90 4.44
N ILE A 157 -14.13 20.92 3.17
CA ILE A 157 -12.88 21.55 2.69
C ILE A 157 -12.91 23.05 2.95
N LYS A 158 -14.02 23.74 2.58
CA LYS A 158 -14.19 25.18 2.85
C LYS A 158 -14.19 25.50 4.34
N LYS A 159 -14.85 24.65 5.16
CA LYS A 159 -14.84 24.75 6.62
C LYS A 159 -13.44 24.69 7.18
N SER A 160 -12.64 23.69 6.76
CA SER A 160 -11.27 23.51 7.22
C SER A 160 -10.41 24.75 6.95
N ARG A 161 -10.44 25.26 5.72
CA ARG A 161 -9.75 26.51 5.35
C ARG A 161 -10.21 27.71 6.18
N LYS A 162 -11.53 27.87 6.35
CA LYS A 162 -12.10 28.98 7.13
C LYS A 162 -11.68 28.94 8.60
N LEU A 163 -11.47 27.75 9.15
CA LEU A 163 -11.00 27.54 10.52
C LEU A 163 -9.47 27.62 10.66
N GLY A 164 -8.75 28.06 9.63
CA GLY A 164 -7.32 28.31 9.70
C GLY A 164 -6.45 27.06 9.61
N VAL A 165 -6.97 25.96 9.04
CA VAL A 165 -6.12 24.81 8.72
C VAL A 165 -5.38 25.07 7.42
N GLU A 166 -4.06 24.93 7.46
CA GLU A 166 -3.17 25.04 6.32
C GLU A 166 -2.51 23.71 6.00
N ILE A 167 -2.26 23.47 4.70
CA ILE A 167 -1.55 22.27 4.27
C ILE A 167 -0.20 22.68 3.69
N ARG A 168 0.85 22.00 4.16
CA ARG A 168 2.19 22.10 3.59
C ARG A 168 2.77 20.72 3.32
N MET A 169 3.77 20.64 2.47
CA MET A 169 4.58 19.45 2.28
C MET A 169 5.67 19.38 3.35
N ALA A 170 6.07 18.16 3.71
CA ALA A 170 7.24 17.95 4.54
C ALA A 170 8.50 18.32 3.74
N GLU A 171 9.44 18.98 4.42
CA GLU A 171 10.71 19.43 3.83
C GLU A 171 11.93 18.84 4.54
N SER A 172 11.71 18.11 5.62
CA SER A 172 12.77 17.58 6.47
C SER A 172 12.41 16.26 7.15
N HIS A 173 13.42 15.55 7.64
CA HIS A 173 13.23 14.39 8.51
C HIS A 173 12.43 14.72 9.76
N GLU A 174 12.54 15.94 10.29
CA GLU A 174 11.75 16.38 11.45
C GLU A 174 10.25 16.41 11.11
N ASP A 175 9.88 16.87 9.92
CA ASP A 175 8.49 16.84 9.46
C ASP A 175 7.96 15.41 9.30
N VAL A 176 8.78 14.52 8.74
CA VAL A 176 8.44 13.09 8.63
C VAL A 176 8.29 12.46 10.02
N ASN A 177 9.12 12.86 10.98
CA ASN A 177 9.01 12.42 12.37
C ASN A 177 7.72 12.92 13.04
N ARG A 178 7.31 14.17 12.80
CA ARG A 178 6.03 14.71 13.31
C ARG A 178 4.85 13.95 12.72
N TYR A 179 4.89 13.65 11.42
CA TYR A 179 3.92 12.74 10.82
C TYR A 179 3.92 11.37 11.50
N TYR A 180 5.09 10.77 11.74
CA TYR A 180 5.19 9.47 12.38
C TYR A 180 4.55 9.44 13.78
N GLN A 181 4.67 10.50 14.58
CA GLN A 181 4.01 10.57 15.89
C GLN A 181 2.48 10.50 15.77
N LEU A 182 1.90 11.21 14.81
CA LEU A 182 0.46 11.11 14.51
C LEU A 182 0.10 9.70 14.03
N HIS A 183 0.94 9.11 13.17
CA HIS A 183 0.73 7.76 12.65
C HIS A 183 0.75 6.72 13.78
N LEU A 184 1.75 6.79 14.66
CA LEU A 184 1.86 5.92 15.83
C LEU A 184 0.64 6.04 16.74
N GLN A 185 0.19 7.27 17.03
CA GLN A 185 -1.01 7.53 17.82
C GLN A 185 -2.25 6.94 17.15
N THR A 186 -2.47 7.22 15.86
CA THR A 186 -3.61 6.73 15.09
C THR A 186 -3.62 5.20 15.05
N ARG A 187 -2.49 4.56 14.73
CA ARG A 187 -2.41 3.09 14.67
C ARG A 187 -2.64 2.45 16.03
N SER A 188 -1.97 2.94 17.07
CA SER A 188 -1.99 2.31 18.39
C SER A 188 -3.27 2.62 19.16
N LYS A 189 -3.72 3.88 19.20
CA LYS A 189 -4.84 4.30 20.05
C LYS A 189 -6.19 4.16 19.37
N LYS A 190 -6.30 4.62 18.13
CA LYS A 190 -7.55 4.54 17.37
C LYS A 190 -7.81 3.14 16.83
N HIS A 191 -6.86 2.56 16.11
CA HIS A 191 -7.04 1.25 15.48
C HIS A 191 -6.68 0.06 16.40
N GLY A 192 -5.86 0.27 17.43
CA GLY A 192 -5.39 -0.81 18.32
C GLY A 192 -4.47 -1.80 17.61
N MET A 193 -3.65 -1.29 16.69
CA MET A 193 -2.77 -2.11 15.85
C MET A 193 -1.32 -1.65 15.95
N PRO A 194 -0.35 -2.55 15.75
CA PRO A 194 1.04 -2.17 15.58
C PRO A 194 1.21 -1.15 14.46
N ALA A 195 2.11 -0.18 14.67
CA ALA A 195 2.53 0.76 13.65
C ALA A 195 3.82 0.27 12.97
N GLN A 196 4.05 0.69 11.73
CA GLN A 196 5.35 0.59 11.09
C GLN A 196 6.40 1.26 11.98
N PRO A 197 7.67 0.79 11.96
CA PRO A 197 8.73 1.48 12.67
C PRO A 197 8.98 2.87 12.08
N GLN A 198 9.40 3.83 12.91
CA GLN A 198 9.73 5.19 12.48
C GLN A 198 10.69 5.19 11.27
N ARG A 199 11.69 4.33 11.33
CA ARG A 199 12.70 4.18 10.29
C ARG A 199 12.10 3.84 8.92
N TYR A 200 10.95 3.16 8.87
CA TYR A 200 10.25 2.90 7.60
C TYR A 200 9.92 4.19 6.84
N PHE A 201 9.41 5.19 7.55
CA PHE A 201 9.03 6.47 6.93
C PHE A 201 10.25 7.31 6.55
N LEU A 202 11.30 7.30 7.37
CA LEU A 202 12.54 8.03 7.09
C LEU A 202 13.31 7.39 5.92
N ASP A 203 13.51 6.08 5.95
CA ASP A 203 14.22 5.38 4.86
C ASP A 203 13.42 5.46 3.53
N ALA A 204 12.07 5.46 3.59
CA ALA A 204 11.23 5.70 2.41
C ALA A 204 11.35 7.14 1.91
N TRP A 205 11.38 8.11 2.80
CA TRP A 205 11.59 9.52 2.45
C TRP A 205 12.92 9.71 1.72
N ASP A 206 14.01 9.18 2.28
CA ASP A 206 15.34 9.25 1.67
C ASP A 206 15.40 8.58 0.29
N ALA A 207 14.63 7.50 0.11
CA ALA A 207 14.64 6.75 -1.13
C ALA A 207 13.80 7.37 -2.25
N PHE A 208 12.74 8.13 -1.91
CA PHE A 208 11.68 8.46 -2.87
C PHE A 208 11.35 9.95 -2.97
N ALA A 209 11.56 10.77 -1.93
CA ALA A 209 11.11 12.16 -1.93
C ALA A 209 11.83 13.01 -2.98
N ALA A 210 13.13 12.85 -3.16
CA ALA A 210 13.92 13.57 -4.15
C ALA A 210 13.54 13.25 -5.62
N HIS A 211 12.73 12.21 -5.83
CA HIS A 211 12.26 11.77 -7.14
C HIS A 211 10.76 12.00 -7.34
N ASP A 212 10.12 12.80 -6.49
CA ASP A 212 8.67 13.03 -6.47
C ASP A 212 7.81 11.75 -6.34
N MET A 213 8.43 10.64 -5.92
CA MET A 213 7.75 9.36 -5.74
C MET A 213 7.14 9.20 -4.34
N MET A 214 7.47 10.07 -3.39
CA MET A 214 6.86 10.13 -2.06
C MET A 214 6.62 11.57 -1.65
N GLN A 215 5.39 11.88 -1.23
CA GLN A 215 5.02 13.15 -0.63
C GLN A 215 4.43 12.92 0.75
N VAL A 216 4.79 13.76 1.70
CA VAL A 216 4.18 13.79 3.03
C VAL A 216 3.50 15.14 3.21
N LEU A 217 2.18 15.14 3.20
CA LEU A 217 1.36 16.33 3.43
C LEU A 217 1.07 16.46 4.93
N LEU A 218 1.21 17.67 5.46
CA LEU A 218 0.98 18.00 6.86
C LEU A 218 -0.10 19.05 6.94
N ALA A 219 -1.13 18.80 7.75
CA ALA A 219 -2.14 19.79 8.12
C ALA A 219 -1.72 20.47 9.41
N GLU A 220 -1.59 21.79 9.35
CA GLU A 220 -1.16 22.63 10.45
C GLU A 220 -2.31 23.55 10.89
N HIS A 221 -2.42 23.76 12.20
CA HIS A 221 -3.36 24.70 12.80
C HIS A 221 -2.71 25.29 14.05
N GLU A 222 -2.63 26.64 14.13
CA GLU A 222 -2.02 27.38 15.24
C GLU A 222 -0.61 26.87 15.62
N GLY A 223 0.22 26.57 14.60
CA GLY A 223 1.59 26.06 14.78
C GLY A 223 1.70 24.58 15.16
N HIS A 224 0.59 23.85 15.23
CA HIS A 224 0.57 22.43 15.55
C HIS A 224 0.24 21.59 14.33
N ILE A 225 0.99 20.50 14.11
CA ILE A 225 0.65 19.48 13.10
C ILE A 225 -0.47 18.61 13.66
N ILE A 226 -1.67 18.71 13.08
CA ILE A 226 -2.90 18.07 13.57
C ILE A 226 -3.32 16.86 12.75
N ALA A 227 -2.83 16.74 11.52
CA ALA A 227 -3.04 15.57 10.66
C ALA A 227 -1.94 15.49 9.60
N GLY A 228 -1.84 14.35 8.94
CA GLY A 228 -0.90 14.17 7.83
C GLY A 228 -1.28 13.00 6.94
N MET A 229 -0.71 13.02 5.74
CA MET A 229 -0.98 12.05 4.68
C MET A 229 0.32 11.73 3.94
N VAL A 230 0.56 10.44 3.70
CA VAL A 230 1.65 9.97 2.84
C VAL A 230 1.07 9.54 1.51
N LEU A 231 1.66 10.06 0.45
CA LEU A 231 1.38 9.69 -0.93
C LEU A 231 2.60 8.97 -1.51
N PHE A 232 2.34 7.93 -2.29
CA PHE A 232 3.32 7.32 -3.18
C PHE A 232 2.89 7.55 -4.63
N ALA A 233 3.85 7.78 -5.52
CA ALA A 233 3.58 8.06 -6.93
C ALA A 233 4.46 7.19 -7.83
N ALA A 234 3.87 6.62 -8.87
CA ALA A 234 4.58 5.92 -9.93
C ALA A 234 3.74 5.93 -11.21
N GLY A 235 4.40 6.03 -12.36
CA GLY A 235 3.72 6.11 -13.65
C GLY A 235 2.68 7.22 -13.67
N LYS A 236 1.42 6.85 -13.86
CA LYS A 236 0.29 7.79 -13.92
C LYS A 236 -0.57 7.82 -12.66
N THR A 237 -0.15 7.13 -11.62
CA THR A 237 -0.94 6.91 -10.41
C THR A 237 -0.31 7.56 -9.19
N VAL A 238 -1.10 8.31 -8.44
CA VAL A 238 -0.81 8.73 -7.06
C VAL A 238 -1.59 7.82 -6.14
N ARG A 239 -0.90 7.28 -5.14
CA ARG A 239 -1.49 6.41 -4.15
C ARG A 239 -1.59 7.10 -2.79
N TYR A 240 -2.79 7.17 -2.21
CA TYR A 240 -2.99 7.46 -0.80
C TYR A 240 -2.53 6.25 0.03
N ALA A 241 -1.32 6.33 0.57
CA ALA A 241 -0.70 5.21 1.27
C ALA A 241 -1.06 5.18 2.77
N TYR A 242 -0.90 6.31 3.45
CA TYR A 242 -1.17 6.41 4.89
C TYR A 242 -1.80 7.75 5.24
N GLY A 243 -2.77 7.72 6.16
CA GLY A 243 -3.32 8.92 6.79
C GLY A 243 -3.29 8.79 8.31
N ALA A 244 -3.05 9.89 8.97
CA ALA A 244 -3.06 9.99 10.42
C ALA A 244 -3.62 11.33 10.85
N SER A 245 -4.30 11.38 12.01
CA SER A 245 -4.85 12.62 12.54
C SER A 245 -5.00 12.54 14.04
N ASP A 246 -4.83 13.67 14.69
CA ASP A 246 -5.19 13.86 16.09
C ASP A 246 -6.71 13.96 16.21
N GLU A 247 -7.29 13.10 17.04
CA GLU A 247 -8.75 13.03 17.22
C GLU A 247 -9.33 14.33 17.81
N GLN A 248 -8.55 15.09 18.56
CA GLN A 248 -8.98 16.36 19.16
C GLN A 248 -9.31 17.42 18.10
N TYR A 249 -8.64 17.36 16.94
CA TYR A 249 -8.78 18.33 15.85
C TYR A 249 -9.67 17.85 14.68
N LEU A 250 -10.32 16.70 14.79
CA LEU A 250 -11.19 16.18 13.72
C LEU A 250 -12.35 17.13 13.38
N HIS A 251 -12.79 17.94 14.36
CA HIS A 251 -13.84 18.93 14.16
C HIS A 251 -13.45 20.05 13.17
N LEU A 252 -12.14 20.25 12.92
CA LEU A 252 -11.58 21.17 11.92
C LEU A 252 -11.57 20.56 10.50
N ALA A 253 -11.93 19.28 10.34
CA ALA A 253 -11.95 18.56 9.07
C ALA A 253 -10.60 18.53 8.32
N PRO A 254 -9.43 18.35 8.97
CA PRO A 254 -8.13 18.43 8.31
C PRO A 254 -7.94 17.36 7.23
N ASN A 255 -8.50 16.15 7.43
CA ASN A 255 -8.41 15.06 6.48
C ASN A 255 -9.10 15.36 5.13
N ASN A 256 -10.15 16.20 5.15
CA ASN A 256 -10.81 16.64 3.93
C ASN A 256 -9.91 17.61 3.15
N LEU A 257 -9.23 18.51 3.84
CA LEU A 257 -8.32 19.44 3.19
C LEU A 257 -7.08 18.73 2.67
N LEU A 258 -6.50 17.77 3.44
CA LEU A 258 -5.39 16.93 3.00
C LEU A 258 -5.72 16.15 1.71
N MET A 259 -6.87 15.48 1.67
CA MET A 259 -7.30 14.72 0.50
C MET A 259 -7.48 15.62 -0.72
N TRP A 260 -8.12 16.78 -0.53
CA TRP A 260 -8.26 17.75 -1.62
C TRP A 260 -6.91 18.24 -2.13
N THR A 261 -5.97 18.55 -1.24
CA THR A 261 -4.62 18.95 -1.62
C THR A 261 -3.90 17.83 -2.37
N ALA A 262 -4.04 16.58 -1.92
CA ALA A 262 -3.47 15.43 -2.63
C ALA A 262 -4.03 15.28 -4.06
N MET A 263 -5.35 15.44 -4.24
CA MET A 263 -5.99 15.41 -5.55
C MET A 263 -5.49 16.54 -6.44
N THR A 264 -5.45 17.77 -5.93
CA THR A 264 -4.97 18.94 -6.66
C THR A 264 -3.51 18.79 -7.05
N TRP A 265 -2.68 18.29 -6.13
CA TRP A 265 -1.27 18.00 -6.42
C TRP A 265 -1.14 16.96 -7.54
N GLY A 266 -1.89 15.86 -7.46
CA GLY A 266 -1.89 14.86 -8.52
C GLY A 266 -2.28 15.43 -9.89
N CYS A 267 -3.33 16.27 -9.96
CA CYS A 267 -3.76 16.94 -11.19
C CYS A 267 -2.66 17.83 -11.77
N THR A 268 -2.07 18.71 -10.95
CA THR A 268 -1.08 19.69 -11.41
C THR A 268 0.25 19.06 -11.80
N HIS A 269 0.52 17.82 -11.33
CA HIS A 269 1.71 17.03 -11.70
C HIS A 269 1.45 16.01 -12.81
N GLY A 270 0.26 16.04 -13.44
CA GLY A 270 -0.04 15.21 -14.62
C GLY A 270 -0.40 13.77 -14.33
N TYR A 271 -0.66 13.41 -13.06
CA TYR A 271 -1.18 12.10 -12.73
C TYR A 271 -2.63 11.94 -13.18
N GLN A 272 -3.01 10.72 -13.54
CA GLN A 272 -4.31 10.41 -14.13
C GLN A 272 -5.24 9.65 -13.19
N GLU A 273 -4.70 9.03 -12.14
CA GLU A 273 -5.45 8.23 -11.18
C GLU A 273 -4.99 8.51 -9.74
N LEU A 274 -5.96 8.65 -8.83
CA LEU A 274 -5.72 8.54 -7.39
C LEU A 274 -6.18 7.15 -6.93
N ASP A 275 -5.22 6.33 -6.49
CA ASP A 275 -5.48 5.05 -5.84
C ASP A 275 -5.66 5.26 -4.33
N MET A 276 -6.87 5.06 -3.84
CA MET A 276 -7.20 5.16 -2.41
C MET A 276 -6.95 3.85 -1.64
N GLY A 277 -6.29 2.89 -2.28
CA GLY A 277 -5.90 1.63 -1.67
C GLY A 277 -7.05 0.63 -1.47
N ARG A 278 -6.69 -0.52 -0.92
CA ARG A 278 -7.65 -1.59 -0.64
C ARG A 278 -8.54 -1.26 0.57
N THR A 279 -9.68 -1.90 0.60
CA THR A 279 -10.60 -1.92 1.76
C THR A 279 -11.14 -3.33 1.90
N ALA A 280 -11.21 -3.84 3.13
CA ALA A 280 -11.92 -5.07 3.39
C ALA A 280 -13.42 -4.88 3.11
N SER A 281 -14.04 -5.85 2.45
CA SER A 281 -15.44 -5.76 1.99
C SER A 281 -16.46 -5.64 3.13
N ASP A 282 -16.05 -5.97 4.37
CA ASP A 282 -16.84 -5.82 5.59
C ASP A 282 -16.62 -4.47 6.31
N ASN A 283 -15.72 -3.60 5.80
CA ASN A 283 -15.47 -2.28 6.37
C ASN A 283 -16.28 -1.18 5.65
N GLU A 284 -17.60 -1.18 5.92
CA GLU A 284 -18.54 -0.25 5.30
C GLU A 284 -18.20 1.23 5.54
N GLY A 285 -17.68 1.56 6.72
CA GLY A 285 -17.33 2.94 7.08
C GLY A 285 -16.23 3.51 6.18
N LEU A 286 -15.18 2.73 5.92
CA LEU A 286 -14.09 3.13 5.04
C LEU A 286 -14.53 3.12 3.57
N MET A 287 -15.36 2.16 3.16
CA MET A 287 -15.93 2.14 1.82
C MET A 287 -16.79 3.38 1.56
N GLU A 288 -17.66 3.75 2.51
CA GLU A 288 -18.50 4.96 2.38
C GLU A 288 -17.65 6.23 2.35
N PHE A 289 -16.58 6.31 3.15
CA PHE A 289 -15.63 7.43 3.05
C PHE A 289 -15.08 7.59 1.63
N LYS A 290 -14.57 6.50 1.02
CA LYS A 290 -14.01 6.54 -0.33
C LYS A 290 -15.06 6.87 -1.40
N ARG A 291 -16.26 6.30 -1.26
CA ARG A 291 -17.41 6.59 -2.17
C ARG A 291 -17.83 8.06 -2.12
N ARG A 292 -17.76 8.72 -0.96
CA ARG A 292 -18.07 10.15 -0.83
C ARG A 292 -17.14 11.04 -1.62
N TRP A 293 -15.90 10.61 -1.83
CA TRP A 293 -14.92 11.30 -2.66
C TRP A 293 -15.12 11.08 -4.16
N GLY A 294 -16.02 10.21 -4.56
CA GLY A 294 -16.27 9.86 -5.96
C GLY A 294 -15.41 8.70 -6.47
N ALA A 295 -14.69 8.01 -5.56
CA ALA A 295 -13.94 6.83 -5.97
C ALA A 295 -14.87 5.67 -6.34
N THR A 296 -14.44 4.88 -7.30
CA THR A 296 -15.09 3.63 -7.73
C THR A 296 -14.33 2.43 -7.16
N GLN A 297 -15.09 1.37 -6.85
CA GLN A 297 -14.50 0.12 -6.37
C GLN A 297 -14.37 -0.90 -7.50
N ALA A 298 -13.30 -1.69 -7.43
CA ALA A 298 -13.10 -2.87 -8.25
C ALA A 298 -12.72 -4.06 -7.37
N PRO A 299 -13.06 -5.31 -7.73
CA PRO A 299 -12.59 -6.49 -7.01
C PRO A 299 -11.08 -6.53 -6.94
N LEU A 300 -10.54 -6.94 -5.80
CA LEU A 300 -9.11 -7.14 -5.58
C LEU A 300 -8.88 -8.52 -4.98
N PRO A 301 -9.10 -9.59 -5.75
CA PRO A 301 -8.88 -10.95 -5.27
C PRO A 301 -7.41 -11.20 -4.99
N TYR A 302 -7.15 -11.96 -3.93
CA TYR A 302 -5.86 -12.57 -3.65
C TYR A 302 -5.96 -14.06 -3.87
N TYR A 303 -4.90 -14.66 -4.41
CA TYR A 303 -4.86 -16.09 -4.71
C TYR A 303 -3.90 -16.79 -3.76
N TYR A 304 -4.32 -17.94 -3.24
CA TYR A 304 -3.58 -18.72 -2.26
C TYR A 304 -3.33 -20.13 -2.75
N TYR A 305 -2.11 -20.63 -2.52
CA TYR A 305 -1.71 -22.00 -2.81
C TYR A 305 -0.97 -22.60 -1.59
N PRO A 306 -1.16 -23.89 -1.21
CA PRO A 306 -2.18 -24.78 -1.74
C PRO A 306 -3.59 -24.35 -1.30
N GLN A 307 -4.60 -24.99 -1.89
CA GLN A 307 -5.97 -24.84 -1.44
C GLN A 307 -6.11 -25.36 0.01
N MET A 308 -6.24 -24.45 0.96
CA MET A 308 -6.37 -24.75 2.39
C MET A 308 -7.50 -23.92 2.99
N ASP A 309 -8.37 -24.59 3.75
CA ASP A 309 -9.45 -23.91 4.46
C ASP A 309 -8.91 -22.83 5.42
N GLY A 310 -9.54 -21.68 5.42
CA GLY A 310 -9.23 -20.57 6.32
C GLY A 310 -8.10 -19.62 5.88
N LEU A 311 -7.35 -19.90 4.82
CA LEU A 311 -6.32 -18.95 4.32
C LEU A 311 -6.93 -17.64 3.80
N ALA A 312 -8.08 -17.72 3.14
CA ALA A 312 -8.78 -16.57 2.58
C ALA A 312 -9.69 -15.81 3.59
N ALA A 313 -9.84 -16.32 4.82
CA ALA A 313 -10.90 -15.93 5.75
C ALA A 313 -10.40 -15.19 7.00
N THR A 314 -9.35 -14.36 6.92
CA THR A 314 -8.89 -13.59 8.08
C THR A 314 -9.76 -12.34 8.27
N SER A 315 -10.94 -12.52 8.84
CA SER A 315 -11.81 -11.39 9.23
C SER A 315 -11.22 -10.61 10.41
N GLU A 316 -11.13 -9.27 10.27
CA GLU A 316 -10.81 -8.35 11.36
C GLU A 316 -11.85 -8.38 12.49
N GLN A 317 -12.98 -9.05 12.29
CA GLN A 317 -14.08 -9.19 13.27
C GLN A 317 -13.91 -10.37 14.24
N SER A 318 -12.86 -11.17 14.12
CA SER A 318 -12.65 -12.31 15.01
C SER A 318 -12.51 -11.87 16.48
N ARG A 319 -13.06 -12.68 17.44
CA ARG A 319 -12.94 -12.39 18.89
C ARG A 319 -11.49 -12.24 19.35
N LYS A 320 -10.57 -13.02 18.77
CA LYS A 320 -9.13 -12.94 19.06
C LYS A 320 -8.53 -11.61 18.61
N PHE A 321 -8.90 -11.15 17.42
CA PHE A 321 -8.44 -9.87 16.89
C PHE A 321 -8.94 -8.71 17.76
N ARG A 322 -10.21 -8.72 18.17
CA ARG A 322 -10.80 -7.69 19.05
C ARG A 322 -10.12 -7.64 20.43
N LEU A 323 -9.76 -8.77 21.01
CA LEU A 323 -9.02 -8.81 22.28
C LEU A 323 -7.60 -8.25 22.13
N LEU A 324 -6.90 -8.64 21.07
CA LEU A 324 -5.55 -8.16 20.80
C LEU A 324 -5.54 -6.63 20.58
N THR A 325 -6.48 -6.11 19.80
CA THR A 325 -6.60 -4.66 19.56
C THR A 325 -6.97 -3.91 20.83
N ALA A 326 -7.84 -4.46 21.69
CA ALA A 326 -8.19 -3.83 22.96
C ALA A 326 -7.00 -3.76 23.93
N CYS A 327 -6.18 -4.82 23.99
CA CYS A 327 -4.94 -4.84 24.78
C CYS A 327 -3.92 -3.84 24.21
N TRP A 328 -3.77 -3.79 22.88
CA TRP A 328 -2.81 -2.90 22.23
C TRP A 328 -3.12 -1.42 22.50
N ARG A 329 -4.39 -1.02 22.46
CA ARG A 329 -4.82 0.36 22.76
C ARG A 329 -4.40 0.85 24.14
N LYS A 330 -4.22 -0.05 25.12
CA LYS A 330 -3.81 0.31 26.49
C LYS A 330 -2.30 0.54 26.62
N LEU A 331 -1.48 0.08 25.67
CA LEU A 331 -0.03 0.25 25.74
C LEU A 331 0.35 1.74 25.65
N PRO A 332 1.27 2.24 26.52
CA PRO A 332 1.88 3.55 26.33
C PRO A 332 2.56 3.65 24.95
N LEU A 333 2.54 4.83 24.31
CA LEU A 333 3.11 5.00 22.96
C LEU A 333 4.62 4.69 22.92
N GLN A 334 5.34 5.00 24.03
CA GLN A 334 6.75 4.70 24.19
C GLN A 334 7.07 3.18 24.10
N VAL A 335 6.11 2.34 24.46
CA VAL A 335 6.19 0.87 24.36
C VAL A 335 5.62 0.38 23.03
N ALA A 336 4.48 0.95 22.62
CA ALA A 336 3.79 0.54 21.40
C ALA A 336 4.62 0.80 20.13
N GLY A 337 5.41 1.87 20.08
CA GLY A 337 6.29 2.19 18.97
C GLY A 337 7.36 1.12 18.71
N PRO A 338 8.30 0.90 19.63
CA PRO A 338 9.34 -0.11 19.46
C PRO A 338 8.80 -1.52 19.29
N LEU A 339 7.82 -1.93 20.12
CA LEU A 339 7.20 -3.25 20.04
C LEU A 339 6.44 -3.42 18.72
N GLY A 340 5.73 -2.38 18.28
CA GLY A 340 5.02 -2.37 17.01
C GLY A 340 5.97 -2.56 15.83
N GLY A 341 7.07 -1.83 15.81
CA GLY A 341 8.10 -1.96 14.77
C GLY A 341 8.69 -3.37 14.68
N GLN A 342 8.91 -4.03 15.82
CA GLN A 342 9.38 -5.43 15.86
C GLN A 342 8.32 -6.41 15.37
N LEU A 343 7.06 -6.24 15.79
CA LEU A 343 5.97 -7.13 15.38
C LEU A 343 5.58 -6.93 13.91
N TYR A 344 5.72 -5.71 13.40
CA TYR A 344 5.28 -5.36 12.05
C TYR A 344 5.98 -6.19 10.98
N ARG A 345 7.26 -6.55 11.19
CA ARG A 345 8.00 -7.46 10.30
C ARG A 345 7.37 -8.86 10.15
N HIS A 346 6.45 -9.22 11.01
CA HIS A 346 5.77 -10.52 10.97
C HIS A 346 4.35 -10.45 10.37
N LEU A 347 3.85 -9.22 10.09
CA LEU A 347 2.48 -8.96 9.63
C LEU A 347 2.36 -8.74 8.11
N GLY A 348 3.47 -8.51 7.39
CA GLY A 348 3.52 -8.19 5.97
C GLY A 348 2.95 -9.23 5.04
#